data_7f108bac03b2c3bd7c8f9afacc29b35a
#
_entry.id   7f108bac03b2c3bd7c8f9afacc29b35a
#
_cell.length_a   1.000
_cell.length_b   1.000
_cell.length_c   1.000
_cell.angle_alpha   90.00
_cell.angle_beta   90.00
_cell.angle_gamma   90.00
#
_symmetry.space_group_name_H-M   'P 1'
#
loop_
_entity.id
_entity.type
_entity.pdbx_description
1 polymer ?
#
loop_
_entity_poly.entity_id
_entity_poly.type
_entity_poly.pdbx_seq_one_letter_code
_entity_poly.pdbx_strand_id
1 'polypeptide(L)'
;MSQTFDQFQALYSRIRHFNRAATLMSWDLYTATPKNGYQDMSDTLTYFSSESFSLSTSDEFRALLTSLSQPEEINALSEGMQYTVKKLKKQMEKNSRIPKDFYEELISLQSASMQAWGEAKRTADFSIFAPYLEKLIDKTIQRCAYTDPGKDTYEVLLDEYEEGMD
;
A
#
# COMPACT_ATOMS: atom_id res chain seq x y z
N MET A 1 -1.52 11.17 -27.97
CA MET A 1 -1.18 10.06 -27.07
C MET A 1 -2.03 8.86 -27.47
N SER A 2 -1.61 7.64 -27.14
CA SER A 2 -2.41 6.46 -27.52
C SER A 2 -3.65 6.33 -26.64
N GLN A 3 -4.68 5.65 -27.16
CA GLN A 3 -5.88 5.33 -26.37
C GLN A 3 -5.52 4.55 -25.07
N THR A 4 -4.53 3.67 -25.14
CA THR A 4 -4.00 2.92 -23.99
C THR A 4 -3.49 3.86 -22.89
N PHE A 5 -2.76 4.90 -23.28
CA PHE A 5 -2.25 5.88 -22.32
C PHE A 5 -3.37 6.70 -21.67
N ASP A 6 -4.39 7.11 -22.42
CA ASP A 6 -5.53 7.85 -21.87
C ASP A 6 -6.33 6.98 -20.86
N GLN A 7 -6.55 5.70 -21.17
CA GLN A 7 -7.17 4.74 -20.25
C GLN A 7 -6.33 4.53 -18.99
N PHE A 8 -5.01 4.37 -19.16
CA PHE A 8 -4.09 4.27 -18.02
C PHE A 8 -4.16 5.52 -17.13
N GLN A 9 -4.12 6.72 -17.71
CA GLN A 9 -4.20 7.96 -16.94
C GLN A 9 -5.51 8.07 -16.15
N ALA A 10 -6.64 7.67 -16.74
CA ALA A 10 -7.94 7.69 -16.07
C ALA A 10 -7.96 6.74 -14.86
N LEU A 11 -7.51 5.49 -15.04
CA LEU A 11 -7.47 4.50 -13.96
C LEU A 11 -6.44 4.87 -12.89
N TYR A 12 -5.25 5.28 -13.29
CA TYR A 12 -4.19 5.71 -12.37
C TYR A 12 -4.60 6.95 -11.56
N SER A 13 -5.34 7.88 -12.16
CA SER A 13 -5.91 9.03 -11.45
C SER A 13 -6.89 8.59 -10.36
N ARG A 14 -7.75 7.60 -10.62
CA ARG A 14 -8.67 7.03 -9.61
C ARG A 14 -7.89 6.42 -8.45
N ILE A 15 -6.89 5.59 -8.73
CA ILE A 15 -6.00 5.00 -7.70
C ILE A 15 -5.36 6.10 -6.84
N ARG A 16 -4.84 7.16 -7.47
CA ARG A 16 -4.25 8.30 -6.75
C ARG A 16 -5.26 9.05 -5.88
N HIS A 17 -6.50 9.18 -6.31
CA HIS A 17 -7.55 9.83 -5.52
C HIS A 17 -7.89 9.02 -4.26
N PHE A 18 -8.02 7.69 -4.38
CA PHE A 18 -8.21 6.82 -3.22
C PHE A 18 -7.03 6.87 -2.26
N ASN A 19 -5.80 6.79 -2.77
CA ASN A 19 -4.60 6.90 -1.95
C ASN A 19 -4.50 8.24 -1.24
N ARG A 20 -4.83 9.35 -1.91
CA ARG A 20 -4.83 10.68 -1.30
C ARG A 20 -5.87 10.78 -0.19
N ALA A 21 -7.08 10.26 -0.41
CA ALA A 21 -8.12 10.23 0.61
C ALA A 21 -7.67 9.40 1.82
N ALA A 22 -7.14 8.20 1.59
CA ALA A 22 -6.59 7.34 2.65
C ALA A 22 -5.46 8.04 3.44
N THR A 23 -4.54 8.74 2.76
CA THR A 23 -3.47 9.50 3.41
C THR A 23 -4.00 10.62 4.31
N LEU A 24 -5.01 11.37 3.84
CA LEU A 24 -5.62 12.43 4.65
C LEU A 24 -6.38 11.87 5.85
N MET A 25 -7.11 10.76 5.67
CA MET A 25 -7.79 10.06 6.77
C MET A 25 -6.80 9.49 7.79
N SER A 26 -5.69 8.92 7.33
CA SER A 26 -4.60 8.45 8.19
C SER A 26 -4.02 9.61 9.01
N TRP A 27 -3.78 10.75 8.38
CA TRP A 27 -3.30 11.94 9.09
C TRP A 27 -4.29 12.40 10.16
N ASP A 28 -5.59 12.49 9.82
CA ASP A 28 -6.64 12.89 10.77
C ASP A 28 -6.74 11.89 11.93
N LEU A 29 -6.68 10.59 11.63
CA LEU A 29 -6.70 9.51 12.61
C LEU A 29 -5.62 9.67 13.68
N TYR A 30 -4.42 10.10 13.28
CA TYR A 30 -3.27 10.25 14.18
C TYR A 30 -3.22 11.59 14.92
N THR A 31 -3.92 12.61 14.44
CA THR A 31 -3.74 13.98 14.95
C THR A 31 -4.98 14.59 15.58
N ALA A 32 -6.18 14.31 15.05
CA ALA A 32 -7.37 15.07 15.40
C ALA A 32 -8.61 14.21 15.73
N THR A 33 -8.65 12.94 15.29
CA THR A 33 -9.83 12.08 15.50
C THR A 33 -10.08 11.84 17.00
N PRO A 34 -11.27 12.17 17.54
CA PRO A 34 -11.61 11.90 18.92
C PRO A 34 -11.75 10.39 19.18
N LYS A 35 -11.51 9.95 20.43
CA LYS A 35 -11.50 8.51 20.78
C LYS A 35 -12.77 7.75 20.37
N ASN A 36 -13.93 8.38 20.47
CA ASN A 36 -15.22 7.78 20.11
C ASN A 36 -15.48 7.71 18.59
N GLY A 37 -14.73 8.46 17.79
CA GLY A 37 -14.79 8.43 16.31
C GLY A 37 -13.68 7.56 15.68
N TYR A 38 -12.77 7.02 16.49
CA TYR A 38 -11.58 6.33 15.99
C TYR A 38 -11.92 5.08 15.17
N GLN A 39 -12.86 4.26 15.61
CA GLN A 39 -13.25 3.04 14.91
C GLN A 39 -13.86 3.34 13.54
N ASP A 40 -14.79 4.28 13.47
CA ASP A 40 -15.45 4.69 12.21
C ASP A 40 -14.42 5.25 11.21
N MET A 41 -13.48 6.08 11.67
CA MET A 41 -12.39 6.58 10.83
C MET A 41 -11.44 5.47 10.35
N SER A 42 -11.12 4.51 11.21
CA SER A 42 -10.29 3.34 10.88
C SER A 42 -10.97 2.46 9.82
N ASP A 43 -12.27 2.20 9.97
CA ASP A 43 -13.05 1.41 9.01
C ASP A 43 -13.12 2.13 7.65
N THR A 44 -13.33 3.44 7.66
CA THR A 44 -13.32 4.27 6.45
C THR A 44 -11.95 4.26 5.77
N LEU A 45 -10.87 4.42 6.53
CA LEU A 45 -9.49 4.33 6.02
C LEU A 45 -9.22 2.96 5.37
N THR A 46 -9.65 1.88 6.04
CA THR A 46 -9.52 0.51 5.52
C THR A 46 -10.27 0.36 4.19
N TYR A 47 -11.50 0.87 4.09
CA TYR A 47 -12.28 0.84 2.86
C TYR A 47 -11.56 1.55 1.69
N PHE A 48 -11.11 2.80 1.88
CA PHE A 48 -10.43 3.56 0.83
C PHE A 48 -9.10 2.93 0.42
N SER A 49 -8.36 2.37 1.39
CA SER A 49 -7.11 1.64 1.13
C SER A 49 -7.36 0.36 0.35
N SER A 50 -8.40 -0.40 0.69
CA SER A 50 -8.83 -1.61 0.00
C SER A 50 -9.28 -1.35 -1.45
N GLU A 51 -10.02 -0.26 -1.69
CA GLU A 51 -10.41 0.16 -3.05
C GLU A 51 -9.19 0.52 -3.90
N SER A 52 -8.26 1.30 -3.34
CA SER A 52 -7.00 1.61 -4.03
C SER A 52 -6.19 0.37 -4.35
N PHE A 53 -6.07 -0.55 -3.39
CA PHE A 53 -5.38 -1.82 -3.57
C PHE A 53 -6.02 -2.66 -4.66
N SER A 54 -7.35 -2.83 -4.63
CA SER A 54 -8.11 -3.59 -5.63
C SER A 54 -7.93 -3.04 -7.05
N LEU A 55 -7.97 -1.72 -7.22
CA LEU A 55 -7.73 -1.08 -8.51
C LEU A 55 -6.28 -1.26 -8.98
N SER A 56 -5.31 -1.08 -8.10
CA SER A 56 -3.87 -1.15 -8.42
C SER A 56 -3.36 -2.57 -8.69
N THR A 57 -4.12 -3.60 -8.28
CA THR A 57 -3.81 -5.01 -8.52
C THR A 57 -4.76 -5.66 -9.53
N SER A 58 -5.68 -4.88 -10.14
CA SER A 58 -6.67 -5.37 -11.09
C SER A 58 -6.04 -5.86 -12.40
N ASP A 59 -6.72 -6.79 -13.07
CA ASP A 59 -6.31 -7.27 -14.39
C ASP A 59 -6.33 -6.15 -15.44
N GLU A 60 -7.26 -5.18 -15.32
CA GLU A 60 -7.31 -4.01 -16.18
C GLU A 60 -6.02 -3.17 -16.04
N PHE A 61 -5.60 -2.86 -14.81
CA PHE A 61 -4.38 -2.09 -14.56
C PHE A 61 -3.14 -2.83 -15.04
N ARG A 62 -3.10 -4.15 -14.82
CA ARG A 62 -2.04 -5.03 -15.31
C ARG A 62 -1.93 -5.01 -16.83
N ALA A 63 -3.05 -5.14 -17.54
CA ALA A 63 -3.08 -5.12 -18.99
C ALA A 63 -2.59 -3.78 -19.56
N LEU A 64 -3.04 -2.65 -18.97
CA LEU A 64 -2.60 -1.32 -19.37
C LEU A 64 -1.09 -1.11 -19.16
N LEU A 65 -0.55 -1.51 -18.00
CA LEU A 65 0.90 -1.41 -17.73
C LEU A 65 1.71 -2.31 -18.66
N THR A 66 1.19 -3.50 -18.99
CA THR A 66 1.85 -4.41 -19.92
C THR A 66 1.90 -3.84 -21.33
N SER A 67 0.79 -3.28 -21.81
CA SER A 67 0.71 -2.63 -23.12
C SER A 67 1.64 -1.41 -23.20
N LEU A 68 1.62 -0.53 -22.19
CA LEU A 68 2.50 0.64 -22.12
C LEU A 68 3.99 0.31 -21.98
N SER A 69 4.31 -0.93 -21.56
CA SER A 69 5.71 -1.39 -21.48
C SER A 69 6.27 -1.89 -22.81
N GLN A 70 5.45 -1.99 -23.87
CA GLN A 70 5.94 -2.35 -25.21
C GLN A 70 6.83 -1.23 -25.78
N PRO A 71 7.87 -1.57 -26.56
CA PRO A 71 8.84 -0.59 -27.06
C PRO A 71 8.22 0.61 -27.78
N GLU A 72 7.17 0.36 -28.57
CA GLU A 72 6.48 1.40 -29.35
C GLU A 72 5.74 2.41 -28.47
N GLU A 73 5.09 1.93 -27.40
CA GLU A 73 4.34 2.77 -26.45
C GLU A 73 5.28 3.47 -25.46
N ILE A 74 6.21 2.72 -24.84
CA ILE A 74 7.06 3.27 -23.78
C ILE A 74 8.00 4.37 -24.31
N ASN A 75 8.54 4.23 -25.53
CA ASN A 75 9.43 5.22 -26.15
C ASN A 75 8.71 6.52 -26.57
N ALA A 76 7.38 6.49 -26.71
CA ALA A 76 6.57 7.68 -26.98
C ALA A 76 6.29 8.51 -25.70
N LEU A 77 6.59 7.98 -24.51
CA LEU A 77 6.37 8.64 -23.24
C LEU A 77 7.59 9.49 -22.83
N SER A 78 7.35 10.51 -22.00
CA SER A 78 8.44 11.25 -21.35
C SER A 78 9.23 10.32 -20.41
N GLU A 79 10.51 10.61 -20.17
CA GLU A 79 11.38 9.83 -19.29
C GLU A 79 10.76 9.60 -17.90
N GLY A 80 10.17 10.65 -17.31
CA GLY A 80 9.49 10.54 -16.01
C GLY A 80 8.29 9.59 -16.05
N MET A 81 7.55 9.54 -17.17
CA MET A 81 6.43 8.63 -17.33
C MET A 81 6.91 7.19 -17.61
N GLN A 82 7.99 7.00 -18.36
CA GLN A 82 8.61 5.69 -18.56
C GLN A 82 9.05 5.09 -17.22
N TYR A 83 9.69 5.90 -16.36
CA TYR A 83 10.07 5.50 -15.01
C TYR A 83 8.83 5.12 -14.17
N THR A 84 7.78 5.96 -14.22
CA THR A 84 6.53 5.73 -13.50
C THR A 84 5.87 4.41 -13.91
N VAL A 85 5.75 4.15 -15.22
CA VAL A 85 5.17 2.89 -15.73
C VAL A 85 5.97 1.66 -15.26
N LYS A 86 7.31 1.72 -15.36
CA LYS A 86 8.19 0.64 -14.91
C LYS A 86 8.04 0.37 -13.41
N LYS A 87 8.02 1.43 -12.60
CA LYS A 87 7.88 1.31 -11.14
C LYS A 87 6.50 0.77 -10.74
N LEU A 88 5.44 1.28 -11.35
CA LEU A 88 4.08 0.81 -11.11
C LEU A 88 3.90 -0.66 -11.50
N LYS A 89 4.50 -1.09 -12.61
CA LYS A 89 4.47 -2.49 -13.03
C LYS A 89 5.15 -3.41 -12.02
N LYS A 90 6.38 -3.07 -11.59
CA LYS A 90 7.10 -3.82 -10.53
C LYS A 90 6.25 -3.92 -9.25
N GLN A 91 5.67 -2.82 -8.83
CA GLN A 91 4.87 -2.75 -7.61
C GLN A 91 3.55 -3.54 -7.74
N MET A 92 2.85 -3.43 -8.87
CA MET A 92 1.65 -4.18 -9.17
C MET A 92 1.92 -5.70 -9.15
N GLU A 93 3.03 -6.15 -9.76
CA GLU A 93 3.42 -7.56 -9.79
C GLU A 93 3.69 -8.11 -8.37
N LYS A 94 4.33 -7.33 -7.49
CA LYS A 94 4.52 -7.68 -6.08
C LYS A 94 3.18 -7.72 -5.32
N ASN A 95 2.42 -6.65 -5.40
CA ASN A 95 1.21 -6.47 -4.61
C ASN A 95 0.08 -7.42 -5.01
N SER A 96 -0.01 -7.80 -6.30
CA SER A 96 -1.04 -8.75 -6.75
C SER A 96 -0.91 -10.16 -6.18
N ARG A 97 0.20 -10.48 -5.51
CA ARG A 97 0.39 -11.74 -4.77
C ARG A 97 -0.18 -11.68 -3.35
N ILE A 98 -0.50 -10.48 -2.85
CA ILE A 98 -1.06 -10.30 -1.51
C ILE A 98 -2.57 -10.51 -1.57
N PRO A 99 -3.15 -11.44 -0.79
CA PRO A 99 -4.59 -11.61 -0.71
C PRO A 99 -5.26 -10.32 -0.20
N LYS A 100 -6.44 -9.99 -0.74
CA LYS A 100 -7.15 -8.76 -0.39
C LYS A 100 -7.56 -8.72 1.08
N ASP A 101 -8.07 -9.82 1.60
CA ASP A 101 -8.45 -9.98 3.01
C ASP A 101 -7.24 -9.78 3.95
N PHE A 102 -6.10 -10.37 3.59
CA PHE A 102 -4.85 -10.14 4.31
C PHE A 102 -4.45 -8.65 4.33
N TYR A 103 -4.59 -7.96 3.20
CA TYR A 103 -4.29 -6.52 3.10
C TYR A 103 -5.22 -5.69 3.99
N GLU A 104 -6.52 -5.98 3.98
CA GLU A 104 -7.51 -5.30 4.82
C GLU A 104 -7.25 -5.52 6.32
N GLU A 105 -6.95 -6.77 6.72
CA GLU A 105 -6.55 -7.08 8.09
C GLU A 105 -5.28 -6.33 8.51
N LEU A 106 -4.29 -6.22 7.63
CA LEU A 106 -3.05 -5.48 7.92
C LEU A 106 -3.32 -3.99 8.15
N ILE A 107 -4.12 -3.34 7.30
CA ILE A 107 -4.48 -1.92 7.47
C ILE A 107 -5.25 -1.70 8.78
N SER A 108 -6.22 -2.54 9.09
CA SER A 108 -6.98 -2.48 10.34
C SER A 108 -6.07 -2.68 11.56
N LEU A 109 -5.15 -3.66 11.51
CA LEU A 109 -4.17 -3.90 12.56
C LEU A 109 -3.23 -2.71 12.75
N GLN A 110 -2.75 -2.09 11.68
CA GLN A 110 -1.90 -0.89 11.76
C GLN A 110 -2.62 0.26 12.48
N SER A 111 -3.88 0.51 12.15
CA SER A 111 -4.69 1.54 12.81
C SER A 111 -4.86 1.25 14.31
N ALA A 112 -5.27 0.02 14.66
CA ALA A 112 -5.44 -0.39 16.06
C ALA A 112 -4.12 -0.34 16.86
N SER A 113 -3.01 -0.71 16.22
CA SER A 113 -1.67 -0.67 16.81
C SER A 113 -1.22 0.75 17.15
N MET A 114 -1.52 1.72 16.28
CA MET A 114 -1.21 3.13 16.54
C MET A 114 -1.98 3.68 17.74
N GLN A 115 -3.25 3.31 17.89
CA GLN A 115 -4.04 3.68 19.06
C GLN A 115 -3.44 3.08 20.34
N ALA A 116 -3.13 1.77 20.32
CA ALA A 116 -2.52 1.07 21.45
C ALA A 116 -1.15 1.65 21.83
N TRP A 117 -0.33 1.99 20.80
CA TRP A 117 0.96 2.65 21.01
C TRP A 117 0.81 4.03 21.67
N GLY A 118 -0.15 4.85 21.20
CA GLY A 118 -0.44 6.15 21.79
C GLY A 118 -0.84 6.05 23.27
N GLU A 119 -1.68 5.06 23.63
CA GLU A 119 -2.08 4.81 25.01
C GLU A 119 -0.90 4.28 25.85
N ALA A 120 -0.14 3.31 25.35
CA ALA A 120 1.05 2.77 26.00
C ALA A 120 2.08 3.85 26.32
N LYS A 121 2.32 4.78 25.36
CA LYS A 121 3.21 5.93 25.54
C LYS A 121 2.69 6.89 26.59
N ARG A 122 1.39 7.21 26.59
CA ARG A 122 0.77 8.13 27.55
C ARG A 122 0.80 7.60 28.98
N THR A 123 0.65 6.28 29.16
CA THR A 123 0.62 5.61 30.46
C THR A 123 1.98 5.05 30.91
N ALA A 124 3.01 5.12 30.04
CA ALA A 124 4.30 4.46 30.21
C ALA A 124 4.18 2.94 30.45
N ASP A 125 3.19 2.30 29.81
CA ASP A 125 2.91 0.87 29.93
C ASP A 125 3.02 0.16 28.57
N PHE A 126 4.17 -0.47 28.32
CA PHE A 126 4.44 -1.19 27.08
C PHE A 126 3.54 -2.43 26.88
N SER A 127 3.00 -3.00 27.96
CA SER A 127 2.15 -4.20 27.87
C SER A 127 0.88 -3.98 27.05
N ILE A 128 0.42 -2.73 26.91
CA ILE A 128 -0.71 -2.34 26.06
C ILE A 128 -0.38 -2.51 24.58
N PHE A 129 0.85 -2.21 24.17
CA PHE A 129 1.28 -2.24 22.77
C PHE A 129 1.91 -3.57 22.35
N ALA A 130 2.57 -4.28 23.25
CA ALA A 130 3.32 -5.51 22.96
C ALA A 130 2.54 -6.53 22.10
N PRO A 131 1.26 -6.89 22.41
CA PRO A 131 0.52 -7.87 21.61
C PRO A 131 0.17 -7.38 20.19
N TYR A 132 0.13 -6.08 19.97
CA TYR A 132 -0.03 -5.50 18.63
C TYR A 132 1.28 -5.55 17.84
N LEU A 133 2.40 -5.25 18.50
CA LEU A 133 3.73 -5.31 17.89
C LEU A 133 4.05 -6.74 17.41
N GLU A 134 3.78 -7.76 18.22
CA GLU A 134 3.94 -9.17 17.84
C GLU A 134 3.15 -9.48 16.56
N LYS A 135 1.86 -9.14 16.53
CA LYS A 135 1.01 -9.33 15.35
C LYS A 135 1.50 -8.57 14.13
N LEU A 136 1.99 -7.33 14.30
CA LEU A 136 2.55 -6.54 13.20
C LEU A 136 3.81 -7.18 12.62
N ILE A 137 4.69 -7.72 13.47
CA ILE A 137 5.89 -8.46 13.04
C ILE A 137 5.48 -9.69 12.23
N ASP A 138 4.56 -10.51 12.74
CA ASP A 138 4.08 -11.71 12.05
C ASP A 138 3.44 -11.39 10.70
N LYS A 139 2.58 -10.37 10.65
CA LYS A 139 1.95 -9.91 9.40
C LYS A 139 2.98 -9.33 8.42
N THR A 140 4.01 -8.67 8.91
CA THR A 140 5.09 -8.14 8.05
C THR A 140 5.89 -9.28 7.42
N ILE A 141 6.25 -10.31 8.19
CA ILE A 141 6.93 -11.51 7.68
C ILE A 141 6.07 -12.20 6.61
N GLN A 142 4.78 -12.39 6.87
CA GLN A 142 3.85 -12.99 5.92
C GLN A 142 3.72 -12.14 4.64
N ARG A 143 3.63 -10.81 4.75
CA ARG A 143 3.59 -9.90 3.61
C ARG A 143 4.85 -10.03 2.73
N CYS A 144 6.03 -10.08 3.34
CA CYS A 144 7.29 -10.27 2.62
C CYS A 144 7.31 -11.61 1.88
N ALA A 145 6.78 -12.69 2.48
CA ALA A 145 6.67 -13.99 1.83
C ALA A 145 5.71 -13.97 0.63
N TYR A 146 4.67 -13.13 0.62
CA TYR A 146 3.80 -12.93 -0.55
C TYR A 146 4.52 -12.13 -1.65
N THR A 147 5.17 -11.02 -1.29
CA THR A 147 5.74 -10.08 -2.28
C THR A 147 6.98 -10.63 -2.96
N ASP A 148 7.87 -11.26 -2.21
CA ASP A 148 9.15 -11.81 -2.70
C ASP A 148 9.42 -13.20 -2.10
N PRO A 149 8.69 -14.24 -2.55
CA PRO A 149 8.82 -15.59 -1.99
C PRO A 149 10.24 -16.13 -2.17
N GLY A 150 10.81 -16.65 -1.09
CA GLY A 150 12.13 -17.27 -1.07
C GLY A 150 13.28 -16.30 -0.75
N LYS A 151 13.01 -15.00 -0.58
CA LYS A 151 13.99 -14.05 -0.04
C LYS A 151 13.88 -13.93 1.48
N ASP A 152 15.00 -13.55 2.10
CA ASP A 152 15.01 -13.19 3.52
C ASP A 152 14.13 -11.96 3.78
N THR A 153 13.39 -11.96 4.88
CA THR A 153 12.46 -10.87 5.22
C THR A 153 13.19 -9.53 5.35
N TYR A 154 14.40 -9.53 5.91
CA TYR A 154 15.18 -8.31 6.08
C TYR A 154 15.60 -7.72 4.72
N GLU A 155 16.04 -8.57 3.78
CA GLU A 155 16.39 -8.14 2.41
C GLU A 155 15.19 -7.56 1.66
N VAL A 156 13.99 -8.16 1.82
CA VAL A 156 12.77 -7.64 1.21
C VAL A 156 12.44 -6.25 1.75
N LEU A 157 12.53 -6.06 3.06
CA LEU A 157 12.26 -4.77 3.71
C LEU A 157 13.34 -3.75 3.35
N LEU A 158 14.60 -4.15 3.26
CA LEU A 158 15.69 -3.26 2.85
C LEU A 158 15.47 -2.73 1.43
N ASP A 159 15.10 -3.58 0.46
CA ASP A 159 14.78 -3.16 -0.93
C ASP A 159 13.57 -2.20 -1.00
N GLU A 160 12.64 -2.25 -0.04
CA GLU A 160 11.51 -1.31 0.02
C GLU A 160 11.93 0.10 0.47
N TYR A 161 12.91 0.23 1.37
CA TYR A 161 13.37 1.51 1.92
C TYR A 161 14.59 2.07 1.17
N GLU A 162 15.48 1.18 0.71
CA GLU A 162 16.74 1.51 0.05
C GLU A 162 16.87 0.63 -1.21
N GLU A 163 16.12 0.97 -2.27
CA GLU A 163 16.01 0.15 -3.48
C GLU A 163 17.38 -0.19 -4.11
N GLY A 164 17.69 -1.49 -4.19
CA GLY A 164 18.94 -2.00 -4.77
C GLY A 164 20.14 -2.00 -3.80
N MET A 165 19.92 -1.82 -2.51
CA MET A 165 20.96 -2.02 -1.49
C MET A 165 21.06 -3.51 -1.15
N ASP A 166 22.30 -4.06 -1.21
CA ASP A 166 22.66 -5.45 -0.89
C ASP A 166 23.21 -5.57 0.54
#